data_d38653e45a35871004348adaa4f7553b
#
_entry.id   d38653e45a35871004348adaa4f7553b
#
_cell.length_a   1.000
_cell.length_b   1.000
_cell.length_c   1.000
_cell.angle_alpha   90.00
_cell.angle_beta   90.00
_cell.angle_gamma   90.00
#
_symmetry.space_group_name_H-M   'P 1'
#
loop_
_entity.id
_entity.type
_entity.pdbx_description
1 polymer ?
#
loop_
_entity_poly.entity_id
_entity_poly.type
_entity_poly.pdbx_seq_one_letter_code
_entity_poly.pdbx_strand_id
1 'polypeptide(L)'
;MEIKDVYYIVTKGTQRMVNRYVLAEDFKCKYCGSKNLWLYGKYKGVQQFYCRDCKRKFAGNFALPKMRSPVSQVGDALQSYFSGMSLNEVKQNMEQQYGYSPSVSTIYRWLDRFIKQAHDKVKGITPNVGDTWIADETVIKINRKKHWLFDCIDAKTRFLLASHLSPNRGTREARALMEKAAERAGKAPKVVMTDKLAAYLDGIELAFGADSEHRQGSPFDVQANTNLIERFQGTLKDRTKVLRGLKRLDTAKKFIEGWLIHYNYFRPHITLKGKTPAEKADVKLAIDDWLDVVREPMGTAKIEVSTEPRPILKLHHPKPTRTKLPSARPPQLRKNEFYSGGGVASRRHFRGAKRRKLC
;
A
#
# COMPACT_ATOMS: atom_id res chain seq x y z
N MET A 1 -11.28 21.66 6.28
CA MET A 1 -10.26 22.72 6.19
C MET A 1 -9.06 22.11 5.49
N GLU A 2 -8.93 22.39 4.19
CA GLU A 2 -7.72 22.00 3.46
C GLU A 2 -6.52 22.48 4.26
N ILE A 3 -5.52 21.63 4.39
CA ILE A 3 -4.18 22.05 4.75
C ILE A 3 -3.67 22.84 3.54
N LYS A 4 -4.35 23.95 3.24
CA LYS A 4 -3.85 24.93 2.30
C LYS A 4 -2.62 25.48 2.95
N ASP A 5 -1.50 25.12 2.39
CA ASP A 5 -0.28 25.86 2.55
C ASP A 5 -0.11 26.40 3.98
N VAL A 6 -0.22 25.48 4.93
CA VAL A 6 0.17 25.75 6.31
C VAL A 6 1.53 26.44 6.36
N TYR A 7 2.07 26.62 5.18
CA TYR A 7 3.42 27.00 5.08
C TYR A 7 3.58 28.47 5.33
N TYR A 8 2.80 29.37 4.68
CA TYR A 8 3.11 30.78 4.83
C TYR A 8 2.08 31.66 4.13
N ILE A 9 1.39 32.50 4.87
CA ILE A 9 0.77 33.69 4.32
C ILE A 9 1.84 34.79 4.28
N VAL A 10 2.29 35.14 3.08
CA VAL A 10 3.14 36.30 2.88
C VAL A 10 2.24 37.56 2.85
N THR A 11 2.21 38.34 3.93
CA THR A 11 1.59 39.65 3.89
C THR A 11 2.58 40.63 3.28
N LYS A 12 2.21 41.23 2.14
CA LYS A 12 2.93 42.37 1.55
C LYS A 12 2.67 43.59 2.41
N GLY A 13 3.61 43.96 3.24
CA GLY A 13 3.63 45.31 3.86
C GLY A 13 4.47 46.25 3.01
N THR A 14 4.11 47.49 2.98
CA THR A 14 4.75 48.58 2.24
C THR A 14 6.28 48.60 2.42
N GLN A 15 7.01 48.40 1.33
CA GLN A 15 8.43 48.65 1.08
C GLN A 15 9.53 47.79 1.73
N ARG A 16 9.23 46.85 2.64
CA ARG A 16 10.15 45.76 3.00
C ARG A 16 9.38 44.46 3.03
N MET A 17 9.75 43.51 2.18
CA MET A 17 9.22 42.14 2.28
C MET A 17 9.69 41.51 3.59
N VAL A 18 8.93 41.70 4.64
CA VAL A 18 9.10 40.91 5.88
C VAL A 18 8.28 39.66 5.67
N ASN A 19 8.96 38.53 5.40
CA ASN A 19 8.33 37.22 5.39
C ASN A 19 7.82 36.91 6.78
N ARG A 20 6.59 37.28 7.09
CA ARG A 20 5.90 36.85 8.30
C ARG A 20 5.22 35.52 8.03
N TYR A 21 5.61 34.54 8.76
CA TYR A 21 5.01 33.22 8.71
C TYR A 21 3.85 33.20 9.73
N VAL A 22 2.63 32.97 9.27
CA VAL A 22 1.48 32.71 10.13
C VAL A 22 1.35 31.20 10.24
N LEU A 23 1.50 30.68 11.45
CA LEU A 23 1.25 29.26 11.71
C LEU A 23 -0.27 29.06 11.71
N ALA A 24 -0.74 27.94 11.16
CA ALA A 24 -2.14 27.55 11.35
C ALA A 24 -2.41 27.42 12.85
N GLU A 25 -3.62 27.74 13.27
CA GLU A 25 -4.01 27.75 14.68
C GLU A 25 -3.73 26.42 15.39
N ASP A 26 -3.76 25.31 14.63
CA ASP A 26 -3.52 23.96 15.13
C ASP A 26 -2.08 23.47 15.01
N PHE A 27 -1.15 24.29 14.50
CA PHE A 27 0.24 23.87 14.38
C PHE A 27 0.91 23.79 15.74
N LYS A 28 1.34 22.58 16.10
CA LYS A 28 1.89 22.24 17.41
C LYS A 28 3.21 21.49 17.27
N CYS A 29 3.96 21.45 18.36
CA CYS A 29 5.15 20.62 18.45
C CYS A 29 4.78 19.14 18.28
N LYS A 30 5.40 18.48 17.30
CA LYS A 30 5.16 17.04 17.05
C LYS A 30 5.67 16.09 18.13
N TYR A 31 6.35 16.60 19.14
CA TYR A 31 6.86 15.81 20.26
C TYR A 31 6.07 15.94 21.55
N CYS A 32 5.60 17.15 21.87
CA CYS A 32 4.89 17.42 23.12
C CYS A 32 3.53 18.13 22.95
N GLY A 33 3.13 18.44 21.71
CA GLY A 33 1.85 19.12 21.44
C GLY A 33 1.80 20.62 21.78
N SER A 34 2.89 21.21 22.28
CA SER A 34 2.93 22.61 22.66
C SER A 34 2.83 23.56 21.46
N LYS A 35 2.15 24.70 21.63
CA LYS A 35 2.10 25.80 20.67
C LYS A 35 3.27 26.80 20.83
N ASN A 36 4.09 26.67 21.88
CA ASN A 36 5.19 27.59 22.17
C ASN A 36 6.40 27.27 21.28
N LEU A 37 6.35 27.77 20.04
CA LEU A 37 7.29 27.43 18.98
C LEU A 37 8.05 28.68 18.52
N TRP A 38 9.34 28.50 18.25
CA TRP A 38 10.16 29.48 17.56
C TRP A 38 10.54 29.03 16.17
N LEU A 39 10.59 29.98 15.24
CA LEU A 39 11.17 29.79 13.91
C LEU A 39 12.70 29.60 14.04
N TYR A 40 13.22 28.47 13.55
CA TYR A 40 14.64 28.10 13.69
C TYR A 40 15.37 28.05 12.35
N GLY A 41 15.00 28.91 11.40
CA GLY A 41 15.60 28.93 10.05
C GLY A 41 15.05 27.86 9.12
N LYS A 42 15.67 27.72 7.93
CA LYS A 42 15.27 26.75 6.91
C LYS A 42 16.39 25.74 6.67
N TYR A 43 16.03 24.48 6.44
CA TYR A 43 16.93 23.45 5.99
C TYR A 43 16.38 22.78 4.73
N LYS A 44 17.12 22.83 3.63
CA LYS A 44 16.69 22.34 2.30
C LYS A 44 15.30 22.84 1.89
N GLY A 45 15.05 24.14 2.08
CA GLY A 45 13.77 24.79 1.78
C GLY A 45 12.64 24.58 2.81
N VAL A 46 12.80 23.66 3.76
CA VAL A 46 11.80 23.36 4.78
C VAL A 46 12.07 24.16 6.05
N GLN A 47 11.03 24.88 6.54
CA GLN A 47 11.11 25.62 7.79
C GLN A 47 11.34 24.69 8.97
N GLN A 48 12.31 25.04 9.81
CA GLN A 48 12.57 24.36 11.08
C GLN A 48 11.96 25.14 12.23
N PHE A 49 11.50 24.43 13.24
CA PHE A 49 10.94 24.98 14.46
C PHE A 49 11.71 24.47 15.68
N TYR A 50 11.77 25.32 16.71
CA TYR A 50 12.27 24.96 18.03
C TYR A 50 11.15 25.08 19.04
N CYS A 51 10.83 24.00 19.74
CA CYS A 51 9.85 24.02 20.82
C CYS A 51 10.52 24.48 22.11
N ARG A 52 10.01 25.55 22.73
CA ARG A 52 10.53 26.08 23.99
C ARG A 52 10.29 25.16 25.18
N ASP A 53 9.18 24.39 25.14
CA ASP A 53 8.79 23.55 26.27
C ASP A 53 9.59 22.23 26.31
N CYS A 54 9.63 21.47 25.21
CA CYS A 54 10.39 20.23 25.19
C CYS A 54 11.83 20.36 24.67
N LYS A 55 12.28 21.60 24.31
CA LYS A 55 13.63 21.92 23.84
C LYS A 55 14.07 21.17 22.58
N ARG A 56 13.15 20.70 21.74
CA ARG A 56 13.44 19.92 20.53
C ARG A 56 13.24 20.74 19.26
N LYS A 57 14.12 20.50 18.29
CA LYS A 57 14.00 21.03 16.93
C LYS A 57 13.25 20.05 16.05
N PHE A 58 12.46 20.56 15.10
CA PHE A 58 11.75 19.73 14.12
C PHE A 58 11.42 20.51 12.84
N ALA A 59 11.22 19.76 11.76
CA ALA A 59 10.79 20.31 10.49
C ALA A 59 9.28 20.50 10.47
N GLY A 60 8.83 21.63 9.91
CA GLY A 60 7.41 21.96 9.74
C GLY A 60 6.80 21.32 8.50
N ASN A 61 7.02 20.03 8.31
CA ASN A 61 6.58 19.29 7.15
C ASN A 61 5.53 18.21 7.48
N PHE A 62 4.86 18.31 8.61
CA PHE A 62 3.85 17.34 9.08
C PHE A 62 4.32 15.89 9.15
N ALA A 63 5.62 15.67 9.21
CA ALA A 63 6.15 14.34 9.46
C ALA A 63 5.99 13.95 10.92
N LEU A 64 5.72 12.67 11.17
CA LEU A 64 5.69 12.12 12.52
C LEU A 64 7.05 12.27 13.24
N PRO A 65 7.06 12.18 14.58
CA PRO A 65 8.30 12.11 15.34
C PRO A 65 9.27 11.07 14.78
N LYS A 66 10.54 11.45 14.63
CA LYS A 66 11.61 10.61 14.04
C LYS A 66 11.42 10.24 12.56
N MET A 67 10.45 10.84 11.86
CA MET A 67 10.26 10.68 10.42
C MET A 67 10.58 11.97 9.67
N ARG A 68 10.94 11.82 8.39
CA ARG A 68 11.26 12.97 7.49
C ARG A 68 10.16 13.25 6.49
N SER A 69 9.42 12.21 6.09
CA SER A 69 8.35 12.32 5.09
C SER A 69 7.04 12.75 5.75
N PRO A 70 6.28 13.64 5.11
CA PRO A 70 4.93 14.01 5.54
C PRO A 70 4.02 12.78 5.72
N VAL A 71 3.06 12.90 6.62
CA VAL A 71 2.08 11.83 6.92
C VAL A 71 1.31 11.42 5.66
N SER A 72 0.87 12.39 4.84
CA SER A 72 0.16 12.13 3.58
C SER A 72 0.98 11.25 2.63
N GLN A 73 2.24 11.63 2.40
CA GLN A 73 3.13 10.85 1.51
C GLN A 73 3.37 9.42 2.00
N VAL A 74 3.40 9.22 3.31
CA VAL A 74 3.54 7.87 3.89
C VAL A 74 2.26 7.08 3.70
N GLY A 75 1.09 7.67 3.95
CA GLY A 75 -0.22 7.05 3.70
C GLY A 75 -0.39 6.63 2.24
N ASP A 76 -0.06 7.53 1.30
CA ASP A 76 -0.13 7.25 -0.14
C ASP A 76 0.81 6.13 -0.57
N ALA A 77 2.02 6.06 0.01
CA ALA A 77 2.95 4.96 -0.24
C ALA A 77 2.39 3.60 0.22
N LEU A 78 1.76 3.55 1.40
CA LEU A 78 1.12 2.35 1.91
C LEU A 78 -0.08 1.94 1.06
N GLN A 79 -0.95 2.90 0.73
CA GLN A 79 -2.11 2.67 -0.13
C GLN A 79 -1.68 2.15 -1.51
N SER A 80 -0.70 2.79 -2.15
CA SER A 80 -0.16 2.38 -3.45
C SER A 80 0.42 0.96 -3.40
N TYR A 81 1.17 0.65 -2.33
CA TYR A 81 1.72 -0.69 -2.14
C TYR A 81 0.63 -1.75 -2.05
N PHE A 82 -0.40 -1.57 -1.23
CA PHE A 82 -1.48 -2.56 -1.08
C PHE A 82 -2.46 -2.56 -2.26
N SER A 83 -2.54 -1.48 -3.02
CA SER A 83 -3.33 -1.40 -4.27
C SER A 83 -2.68 -2.09 -5.46
N GLY A 84 -1.42 -2.55 -5.35
CA GLY A 84 -0.81 -3.37 -6.40
C GLY A 84 0.61 -3.00 -6.81
N MET A 85 1.18 -1.90 -6.32
CA MET A 85 2.53 -1.50 -6.69
C MET A 85 3.60 -2.28 -5.95
N SER A 86 4.73 -2.58 -6.61
CA SER A 86 5.95 -3.04 -5.95
C SER A 86 6.62 -1.89 -5.19
N LEU A 87 7.55 -2.21 -4.28
CA LEU A 87 8.31 -1.18 -3.55
C LEU A 87 9.09 -0.21 -4.47
N ASN A 88 9.58 -0.72 -5.61
CA ASN A 88 10.25 0.12 -6.60
C ASN A 88 9.28 1.04 -7.34
N GLU A 89 8.10 0.54 -7.71
CA GLU A 89 7.04 1.35 -8.33
C GLU A 89 6.51 2.41 -7.38
N VAL A 90 6.30 2.08 -6.09
CA VAL A 90 5.95 3.07 -5.06
C VAL A 90 7.02 4.16 -4.98
N LYS A 91 8.31 3.79 -4.97
CA LYS A 91 9.41 4.77 -4.98
C LYS A 91 9.32 5.70 -6.20
N GLN A 92 9.14 5.14 -7.40
CA GLN A 92 9.02 5.91 -8.64
C GLN A 92 7.78 6.81 -8.65
N ASN A 93 6.65 6.29 -8.20
CA ASN A 93 5.41 7.05 -8.08
C ASN A 93 5.57 8.26 -7.13
N MET A 94 6.21 8.06 -5.98
CA MET A 94 6.50 9.15 -5.03
C MET A 94 7.43 10.21 -5.64
N GLU A 95 8.41 9.79 -6.43
CA GLU A 95 9.30 10.72 -7.13
C GLU A 95 8.54 11.57 -8.16
N GLN A 96 7.64 10.95 -8.93
CA GLN A 96 6.83 11.64 -9.93
C GLN A 96 5.80 12.58 -9.31
N GLN A 97 5.14 12.16 -8.22
CA GLN A 97 4.07 12.96 -7.58
C GLN A 97 4.60 14.07 -6.68
N TYR A 98 5.69 13.82 -5.97
CA TYR A 98 6.17 14.70 -4.89
C TYR A 98 7.58 15.24 -5.11
N GLY A 99 8.26 14.87 -6.20
CA GLY A 99 9.67 15.20 -6.39
C GLY A 99 10.59 14.63 -5.30
N TYR A 100 10.12 13.61 -4.57
CA TYR A 100 10.82 12.97 -3.45
C TYR A 100 10.89 11.47 -3.63
N SER A 101 12.09 10.93 -3.60
CA SER A 101 12.38 9.51 -3.83
C SER A 101 12.96 8.87 -2.56
N PRO A 102 12.11 8.28 -1.69
CA PRO A 102 12.60 7.54 -0.53
C PRO A 102 13.29 6.24 -0.97
N SER A 103 14.26 5.78 -0.20
CA SER A 103 14.85 4.47 -0.47
C SER A 103 13.82 3.36 -0.26
N VAL A 104 13.92 2.26 -1.02
CA VAL A 104 13.08 1.06 -0.85
C VAL A 104 13.10 0.55 0.59
N SER A 105 14.25 0.60 1.25
CA SER A 105 14.38 0.24 2.67
C SER A 105 13.59 1.17 3.60
N THR A 106 13.41 2.45 3.22
CA THR A 106 12.59 3.38 3.98
C THR A 106 11.11 3.04 3.84
N ILE A 107 10.63 2.78 2.62
CA ILE A 107 9.25 2.34 2.37
C ILE A 107 8.96 1.04 3.10
N TYR A 108 9.88 0.07 3.06
CA TYR A 108 9.74 -1.19 3.77
C TYR A 108 9.60 -0.99 5.29
N ARG A 109 10.38 -0.07 5.90
CA ARG A 109 10.25 0.27 7.34
C ARG A 109 8.91 0.94 7.67
N TRP A 110 8.35 1.72 6.74
CA TRP A 110 6.99 2.26 6.92
C TRP A 110 5.95 1.14 6.93
N LEU A 111 6.03 0.22 5.97
CA LEU A 111 5.14 -0.95 5.94
C LEU A 111 5.23 -1.74 7.24
N ASP A 112 6.44 -2.09 7.69
CA ASP A 112 6.65 -2.86 8.92
C ASP A 112 6.04 -2.16 10.15
N ARG A 113 6.24 -0.86 10.27
CA ARG A 113 5.71 -0.05 11.38
C ARG A 113 4.17 0.04 11.33
N PHE A 114 3.62 0.39 10.19
CA PHE A 114 2.20 0.75 10.10
C PHE A 114 1.29 -0.46 9.92
N ILE A 115 1.78 -1.58 9.38
CA ILE A 115 1.07 -2.87 9.45
C ILE A 115 0.87 -3.28 10.92
N LYS A 116 1.93 -3.21 11.73
CA LYS A 116 1.82 -3.51 13.16
C LYS A 116 0.84 -2.58 13.87
N GLN A 117 0.90 -1.29 13.58
CA GLN A 117 -0.02 -0.31 14.16
C GLN A 117 -1.48 -0.58 13.76
N ALA A 118 -1.74 -0.89 12.49
CA ALA A 118 -3.08 -1.27 12.02
C ALA A 118 -3.55 -2.58 12.66
N HIS A 119 -2.67 -3.58 12.76
CA HIS A 119 -2.99 -4.84 13.44
C HIS A 119 -3.41 -4.62 14.90
N ASP A 120 -2.65 -3.83 15.66
CA ASP A 120 -2.96 -3.54 17.07
C ASP A 120 -4.35 -2.88 17.23
N LYS A 121 -4.81 -2.11 16.22
CA LYS A 121 -6.13 -1.47 16.22
C LYS A 121 -7.28 -2.43 15.94
N VAL A 122 -7.05 -3.40 15.04
CA VAL A 122 -8.10 -4.33 14.63
C VAL A 122 -8.10 -5.62 15.43
N LYS A 123 -7.08 -5.88 16.24
CA LYS A 123 -6.86 -7.15 16.97
C LYS A 123 -8.02 -7.55 17.88
N GLY A 124 -8.64 -6.61 18.59
CA GLY A 124 -9.71 -6.89 19.56
C GLY A 124 -11.14 -6.82 18.99
N ILE A 125 -11.28 -6.62 17.68
CA ILE A 125 -12.60 -6.37 17.08
C ILE A 125 -13.20 -7.68 16.60
N THR A 126 -14.40 -8.01 17.07
CA THR A 126 -15.17 -9.17 16.61
C THR A 126 -16.12 -8.72 15.50
N PRO A 127 -16.00 -9.24 14.26
CA PRO A 127 -16.89 -8.92 13.16
C PRO A 127 -18.24 -9.65 13.31
N ASN A 128 -19.34 -9.02 12.89
CA ASN A 128 -20.63 -9.66 12.80
C ASN A 128 -20.76 -10.45 11.50
N VAL A 129 -20.27 -11.68 11.51
CA VAL A 129 -20.22 -12.58 10.36
C VAL A 129 -21.36 -13.59 10.34
N GLY A 130 -21.62 -14.17 9.17
CA GLY A 130 -22.64 -15.22 8.98
C GLY A 130 -22.24 -16.55 9.60
N ASP A 131 -23.11 -17.55 9.41
CA ASP A 131 -22.95 -18.89 9.95
C ASP A 131 -22.32 -19.86 8.92
N THR A 132 -22.08 -19.39 7.69
CA THR A 132 -21.46 -20.19 6.63
C THR A 132 -20.11 -19.62 6.27
N TRP A 133 -19.07 -20.42 6.45
CA TRP A 133 -17.70 -20.06 6.09
C TRP A 133 -17.21 -20.89 4.92
N ILE A 134 -16.31 -20.33 4.14
CA ILE A 134 -15.68 -21.02 3.01
C ILE A 134 -14.18 -21.02 3.26
N ALA A 135 -13.57 -22.19 3.17
CA ALA A 135 -12.12 -22.32 3.33
C ALA A 135 -11.51 -23.04 2.13
N ASP A 136 -10.34 -22.61 1.79
CA ASP A 136 -9.53 -23.18 0.69
C ASP A 136 -8.06 -22.87 0.92
N GLU A 137 -7.16 -23.57 0.22
CA GLU A 137 -5.76 -23.24 0.29
C GLU A 137 -5.16 -22.97 -1.09
N THR A 138 -4.14 -22.17 -1.09
CA THR A 138 -3.39 -21.81 -2.29
C THR A 138 -1.88 -21.91 -2.10
N VAL A 139 -1.14 -22.17 -3.16
CA VAL A 139 0.31 -22.27 -3.12
C VAL A 139 0.95 -20.88 -3.25
N ILE A 140 1.82 -20.55 -2.30
CA ILE A 140 2.71 -19.39 -2.36
C ILE A 140 4.16 -19.89 -2.39
N LYS A 141 4.98 -19.34 -3.28
CA LYS A 141 6.41 -19.65 -3.33
C LYS A 141 7.19 -18.68 -2.46
N ILE A 142 7.89 -19.19 -1.43
CA ILE A 142 8.79 -18.43 -0.57
C ILE A 142 10.18 -19.01 -0.71
N ASN A 143 11.15 -18.20 -1.11
CA ASN A 143 12.51 -18.67 -1.44
C ASN A 143 12.52 -19.88 -2.38
N ARG A 144 11.69 -19.83 -3.44
CA ARG A 144 11.47 -20.90 -4.44
C ARG A 144 10.85 -22.19 -3.87
N LYS A 145 10.62 -22.32 -2.55
CA LYS A 145 9.95 -23.46 -1.92
C LYS A 145 8.44 -23.23 -1.86
N LYS A 146 7.66 -24.29 -2.06
CA LYS A 146 6.19 -24.25 -1.93
C LYS A 146 5.82 -24.10 -0.46
N HIS A 147 4.89 -23.20 -0.19
CA HIS A 147 4.18 -23.03 1.08
C HIS A 147 2.69 -22.98 0.78
N TRP A 148 1.90 -23.40 1.70
CA TRP A 148 0.45 -23.41 1.58
C TRP A 148 -0.11 -22.28 2.41
N LEU A 149 -0.92 -21.45 1.79
CA LEU A 149 -1.70 -20.43 2.46
C LEU A 149 -3.14 -20.93 2.51
N PHE A 150 -3.60 -21.22 3.70
CA PHE A 150 -4.97 -21.58 3.99
C PHE A 150 -5.72 -20.31 4.35
N ASP A 151 -6.88 -20.09 3.77
CA ASP A 151 -7.72 -18.93 3.99
C ASP A 151 -9.13 -19.35 4.37
N CYS A 152 -9.76 -18.60 5.27
CA CYS A 152 -11.16 -18.79 5.66
C CYS A 152 -11.91 -17.46 5.56
N ILE A 153 -13.01 -17.44 4.80
CA ILE A 153 -13.81 -16.26 4.50
C ILE A 153 -15.29 -16.49 4.85
N ASP A 154 -15.96 -15.49 5.41
CA ASP A 154 -17.39 -15.52 5.60
C ASP A 154 -18.15 -15.35 4.27
N ALA A 155 -19.08 -16.25 3.99
CA ALA A 155 -19.84 -16.25 2.75
C ALA A 155 -20.74 -15.00 2.59
N LYS A 156 -21.29 -14.49 3.68
CA LYS A 156 -22.25 -13.37 3.70
C LYS A 156 -21.60 -12.01 3.58
N THR A 157 -20.56 -11.76 4.39
CA THR A 157 -19.90 -10.44 4.48
C THR A 157 -18.64 -10.34 3.65
N ARG A 158 -18.10 -11.48 3.19
CA ARG A 158 -16.79 -11.62 2.55
C ARG A 158 -15.63 -11.22 3.46
N PHE A 159 -15.87 -11.18 4.77
CA PHE A 159 -14.83 -10.91 5.73
C PHE A 159 -13.85 -12.08 5.79
N LEU A 160 -12.59 -11.82 5.53
CA LEU A 160 -11.52 -12.80 5.65
C LEU A 160 -11.23 -13.01 7.13
N LEU A 161 -11.69 -14.12 7.68
CA LEU A 161 -11.62 -14.45 9.10
C LEU A 161 -10.20 -14.79 9.54
N ALA A 162 -9.55 -15.65 8.76
CA ALA A 162 -8.21 -16.10 9.07
C ALA A 162 -7.41 -16.44 7.82
N SER A 163 -6.09 -16.31 7.93
CA SER A 163 -5.13 -16.87 7.01
C SER A 163 -4.05 -17.62 7.80
N HIS A 164 -3.64 -18.79 7.29
CA HIS A 164 -2.61 -19.61 7.91
C HIS A 164 -1.58 -20.06 6.88
N LEU A 165 -0.34 -19.61 7.05
CA LEU A 165 0.77 -19.93 6.16
C LEU A 165 1.64 -21.04 6.76
N SER A 166 1.76 -22.18 6.04
CA SER A 166 2.54 -23.34 6.47
C SER A 166 3.33 -23.96 5.31
N PRO A 167 4.48 -24.59 5.57
CA PRO A 167 5.14 -25.46 4.59
C PRO A 167 4.39 -26.78 4.37
N ASN A 168 3.51 -27.17 5.30
CA ASN A 168 2.75 -28.41 5.28
C ASN A 168 1.32 -28.17 4.79
N ARG A 169 0.67 -29.27 4.32
CA ARG A 169 -0.70 -29.29 3.83
C ARG A 169 -1.45 -30.45 4.50
N GLY A 170 -1.71 -30.34 5.79
CA GLY A 170 -2.30 -31.44 6.57
C GLY A 170 -3.43 -30.99 7.49
N THR A 171 -3.99 -31.96 8.21
CA THR A 171 -5.08 -31.79 9.17
C THR A 171 -4.76 -30.74 10.25
N ARG A 172 -3.51 -30.72 10.73
CA ARG A 172 -3.06 -29.75 11.73
C ARG A 172 -3.19 -28.31 11.24
N GLU A 173 -2.85 -28.06 9.99
CA GLU A 173 -2.93 -26.74 9.36
C GLU A 173 -4.38 -26.31 9.15
N ALA A 174 -5.23 -27.21 8.69
CA ALA A 174 -6.66 -26.99 8.54
C ALA A 174 -7.31 -26.67 9.90
N ARG A 175 -7.01 -27.45 10.93
CA ARG A 175 -7.46 -27.19 12.30
C ARG A 175 -7.01 -25.82 12.80
N ALA A 176 -5.73 -25.49 12.64
CA ALA A 176 -5.19 -24.20 13.06
C ALA A 176 -5.84 -22.98 12.34
N LEU A 177 -6.25 -23.15 11.08
CA LEU A 177 -7.03 -22.16 10.35
C LEU A 177 -8.40 -21.98 11.00
N MET A 178 -9.11 -23.08 11.27
CA MET A 178 -10.47 -23.05 11.84
C MET A 178 -10.49 -22.45 13.24
N GLU A 179 -9.55 -22.82 14.10
CA GLU A 179 -9.40 -22.25 15.44
C GLU A 179 -9.18 -20.73 15.39
N LYS A 180 -8.29 -20.25 14.50
CA LYS A 180 -8.07 -18.80 14.31
C LYS A 180 -9.30 -18.08 13.76
N ALA A 181 -10.03 -18.73 12.86
CA ALA A 181 -11.26 -18.16 12.30
C ALA A 181 -12.34 -18.02 13.36
N ALA A 182 -12.50 -19.03 14.23
CA ALA A 182 -13.44 -19.01 15.34
C ALA A 182 -13.05 -17.98 16.41
N GLU A 183 -11.77 -17.89 16.76
CA GLU A 183 -11.26 -16.85 17.68
C GLU A 183 -11.59 -15.45 17.15
N ARG A 184 -11.42 -15.23 15.84
CA ARG A 184 -11.71 -13.95 15.19
C ARG A 184 -13.19 -13.64 15.14
N ALA A 185 -14.03 -14.64 14.86
CA ALA A 185 -15.48 -14.51 14.75
C ALA A 185 -16.18 -14.47 16.11
N GLY A 186 -15.53 -14.93 17.20
CA GLY A 186 -16.13 -15.11 18.52
C GLY A 186 -17.20 -16.21 18.55
N LYS A 187 -17.27 -17.07 17.53
CA LYS A 187 -18.23 -18.17 17.41
C LYS A 187 -17.75 -19.26 16.48
N ALA A 188 -18.32 -20.46 16.58
CA ALA A 188 -18.19 -21.47 15.54
C ALA A 188 -19.22 -21.25 14.41
N PRO A 189 -18.93 -21.65 13.17
CA PRO A 189 -19.86 -21.61 12.06
C PRO A 189 -20.84 -22.79 12.15
N LYS A 190 -22.04 -22.65 11.56
CA LYS A 190 -22.94 -23.81 11.36
C LYS A 190 -22.53 -24.67 10.17
N VAL A 191 -21.96 -24.04 9.14
CA VAL A 191 -21.55 -24.72 7.92
C VAL A 191 -20.15 -24.25 7.52
N VAL A 192 -19.28 -25.19 7.22
CA VAL A 192 -18.00 -24.93 6.58
C VAL A 192 -17.98 -25.57 5.19
N MET A 193 -17.79 -24.75 4.16
CA MET A 193 -17.63 -25.22 2.77
C MET A 193 -16.14 -25.27 2.41
N THR A 194 -15.70 -26.39 1.85
CA THR A 194 -14.30 -26.55 1.37
C THR A 194 -14.29 -27.30 0.04
N ASP A 195 -13.12 -27.38 -0.56
CA ASP A 195 -12.85 -28.35 -1.60
C ASP A 195 -12.79 -29.79 -1.03
N LYS A 196 -12.41 -30.76 -1.89
CA LYS A 196 -12.33 -32.16 -1.51
C LYS A 196 -11.02 -32.57 -0.81
N LEU A 197 -10.24 -31.62 -0.28
CA LEU A 197 -9.03 -31.96 0.46
C LEU A 197 -9.38 -32.67 1.78
N ALA A 198 -8.89 -33.92 1.93
CA ALA A 198 -9.16 -34.75 3.10
C ALA A 198 -8.75 -34.08 4.45
N ALA A 199 -7.73 -33.24 4.45
CA ALA A 199 -7.26 -32.52 5.64
C ALA A 199 -8.35 -31.63 6.29
N TYR A 200 -9.31 -31.16 5.51
CA TYR A 200 -10.42 -30.38 6.06
C TYR A 200 -11.44 -31.21 6.83
N LEU A 201 -11.65 -32.50 6.44
CA LEU A 201 -12.56 -33.40 7.15
C LEU A 201 -12.19 -33.45 8.65
N ASP A 202 -11.00 -33.99 8.91
CA ASP A 202 -10.52 -34.14 10.29
C ASP A 202 -10.25 -32.78 10.95
N GLY A 203 -9.75 -31.79 10.17
CA GLY A 203 -9.40 -30.47 10.70
C GLY A 203 -10.61 -29.69 11.24
N ILE A 204 -11.76 -29.77 10.57
CA ILE A 204 -13.02 -29.14 10.98
C ILE A 204 -13.61 -29.89 12.17
N GLU A 205 -13.64 -31.21 12.12
CA GLU A 205 -14.13 -32.04 13.21
C GLU A 205 -13.31 -31.84 14.49
N LEU A 206 -12.00 -31.78 14.41
CA LEU A 206 -11.11 -31.51 15.55
C LEU A 206 -11.26 -30.07 16.10
N ALA A 207 -11.69 -29.13 15.28
CA ALA A 207 -11.88 -27.73 15.71
C ALA A 207 -13.27 -27.48 16.31
N PHE A 208 -14.33 -28.06 15.74
CA PHE A 208 -15.72 -27.73 16.04
C PHE A 208 -16.59 -28.91 16.47
N GLY A 209 -16.10 -30.14 16.29
CA GLY A 209 -16.88 -31.34 16.58
C GLY A 209 -18.19 -31.40 15.77
N ALA A 210 -19.28 -31.82 16.42
CA ALA A 210 -20.61 -31.93 15.81
C ALA A 210 -21.33 -30.58 15.62
N ASP A 211 -20.78 -29.46 16.12
CA ASP A 211 -21.43 -28.14 16.07
C ASP A 211 -21.39 -27.50 14.68
N SER A 212 -20.61 -28.07 13.76
CA SER A 212 -20.43 -27.54 12.41
C SER A 212 -20.58 -28.62 11.35
N GLU A 213 -21.49 -28.40 10.41
CA GLU A 213 -21.65 -29.25 9.23
C GLU A 213 -20.53 -28.97 8.22
N HIS A 214 -19.81 -30.00 7.82
CA HIS A 214 -18.82 -29.86 6.75
C HIS A 214 -19.45 -30.24 5.40
N ARG A 215 -19.44 -29.29 4.45
CA ARG A 215 -19.90 -29.50 3.07
C ARG A 215 -18.72 -29.43 2.11
N GLN A 216 -18.46 -30.53 1.45
CA GLN A 216 -17.48 -30.59 0.37
C GLN A 216 -18.14 -30.22 -0.95
N GLY A 217 -17.62 -29.21 -1.62
CA GLY A 217 -18.15 -28.71 -2.87
C GLY A 217 -17.09 -28.56 -3.95
N SER A 218 -17.52 -28.01 -5.08
CA SER A 218 -16.67 -27.62 -6.18
C SER A 218 -17.11 -26.23 -6.70
N PRO A 219 -16.31 -25.57 -7.52
CA PRO A 219 -16.71 -24.28 -8.13
C PRO A 219 -18.01 -24.34 -8.94
N PHE A 220 -18.37 -25.55 -9.39
CA PHE A 220 -19.58 -25.81 -10.19
C PHE A 220 -20.78 -26.28 -9.37
N ASP A 221 -20.59 -26.47 -8.06
CA ASP A 221 -21.66 -26.87 -7.17
C ASP A 221 -22.53 -25.66 -6.79
N VAL A 222 -23.84 -25.77 -6.98
CA VAL A 222 -24.79 -24.70 -6.64
C VAL A 222 -24.96 -24.56 -5.12
N GLN A 223 -24.85 -25.65 -4.37
CA GLN A 223 -25.06 -25.68 -2.92
C GLN A 223 -23.79 -25.47 -2.09
N ALA A 224 -22.62 -25.93 -2.60
CA ALA A 224 -21.33 -25.84 -1.94
C ALA A 224 -20.29 -25.16 -2.84
N ASN A 225 -20.50 -23.89 -3.13
CA ASN A 225 -19.73 -23.13 -4.11
C ASN A 225 -18.51 -22.45 -3.46
N THR A 226 -17.30 -22.76 -3.95
CA THR A 226 -16.03 -22.20 -3.50
C THR A 226 -15.57 -20.96 -4.31
N ASN A 227 -16.32 -20.53 -5.32
CA ASN A 227 -15.96 -19.42 -6.21
C ASN A 227 -15.59 -18.13 -5.48
N LEU A 228 -16.16 -17.89 -4.30
CA LEU A 228 -15.90 -16.66 -3.54
C LEU A 228 -14.44 -16.63 -3.04
N ILE A 229 -13.98 -17.74 -2.45
CA ILE A 229 -12.61 -17.81 -1.93
C ILE A 229 -11.59 -17.91 -3.07
N GLU A 230 -11.93 -18.57 -4.17
CA GLU A 230 -11.08 -18.62 -5.36
C GLU A 230 -10.84 -17.23 -5.97
N ARG A 231 -11.88 -16.38 -6.03
CA ARG A 231 -11.73 -14.97 -6.45
C ARG A 231 -10.86 -14.17 -5.48
N PHE A 232 -10.98 -14.39 -4.18
CA PHE A 232 -10.11 -13.80 -3.18
C PHE A 232 -8.66 -14.22 -3.43
N GLN A 233 -8.42 -15.53 -3.59
CA GLN A 233 -7.08 -16.07 -3.87
C GLN A 233 -6.51 -15.57 -5.19
N GLY A 234 -7.34 -15.42 -6.23
CA GLY A 234 -6.96 -14.78 -7.51
C GLY A 234 -6.43 -13.36 -7.28
N THR A 235 -7.16 -12.55 -6.53
CA THR A 235 -6.74 -11.18 -6.17
C THR A 235 -5.43 -11.16 -5.38
N LEU A 236 -5.26 -12.08 -4.43
CA LEU A 236 -4.02 -12.21 -3.66
C LEU A 236 -2.84 -12.67 -4.55
N LYS A 237 -3.08 -13.61 -5.47
CA LYS A 237 -2.06 -14.07 -6.44
C LYS A 237 -1.62 -12.95 -7.36
N ASP A 238 -2.52 -12.13 -7.86
CA ASP A 238 -2.16 -10.95 -8.68
C ASP A 238 -1.29 -9.99 -7.89
N ARG A 239 -1.61 -9.78 -6.62
CA ARG A 239 -0.79 -8.96 -5.73
C ARG A 239 0.61 -9.57 -5.48
N THR A 240 0.71 -10.89 -5.31
CA THR A 240 2.00 -11.55 -5.08
C THR A 240 2.88 -11.63 -6.34
N LYS A 241 2.29 -11.65 -7.54
CA LYS A 241 3.05 -11.58 -8.81
C LYS A 241 3.91 -10.32 -8.89
N VAL A 242 3.37 -9.16 -8.50
CA VAL A 242 4.07 -7.88 -8.53
C VAL A 242 5.30 -7.86 -7.60
N LEU A 243 5.26 -8.61 -6.51
CA LEU A 243 6.38 -8.71 -5.57
C LEU A 243 7.59 -9.50 -6.12
N ARG A 244 7.45 -10.11 -7.30
CA ARG A 244 8.49 -10.93 -7.96
C ARG A 244 9.09 -12.03 -7.07
N GLY A 245 8.28 -12.51 -6.11
CA GLY A 245 8.61 -13.58 -5.17
C GLY A 245 8.96 -13.10 -3.77
N LEU A 246 8.50 -13.87 -2.81
CA LEU A 246 8.79 -13.69 -1.39
C LEU A 246 10.06 -14.46 -1.05
N LYS A 247 11.05 -13.80 -0.45
CA LYS A 247 12.35 -14.42 -0.17
C LYS A 247 12.46 -14.98 1.26
N ARG A 248 11.70 -14.42 2.20
CA ARG A 248 11.76 -14.76 3.64
C ARG A 248 10.37 -15.03 4.18
N LEU A 249 10.26 -16.00 5.08
CA LEU A 249 8.98 -16.39 5.68
C LEU A 249 8.38 -15.28 6.57
N ASP A 250 9.21 -14.58 7.34
CA ASP A 250 8.79 -13.47 8.18
C ASP A 250 8.21 -12.30 7.36
N THR A 251 8.86 -11.97 6.25
CA THR A 251 8.37 -10.94 5.31
C THR A 251 7.05 -11.38 4.66
N ALA A 252 6.92 -12.66 4.31
CA ALA A 252 5.69 -13.20 3.74
C ALA A 252 4.53 -13.13 4.74
N LYS A 253 4.74 -13.49 6.01
CA LYS A 253 3.74 -13.39 7.06
C LYS A 253 3.27 -11.95 7.27
N LYS A 254 4.19 -11.00 7.37
CA LYS A 254 3.87 -9.57 7.49
C LYS A 254 3.08 -9.03 6.29
N PHE A 255 3.47 -9.45 5.08
CA PHE A 255 2.72 -9.08 3.88
C PHE A 255 1.27 -9.59 3.93
N ILE A 256 1.10 -10.88 4.28
CA ILE A 256 -0.23 -11.50 4.39
C ILE A 256 -1.07 -10.79 5.46
N GLU A 257 -0.49 -10.48 6.62
CA GLU A 257 -1.16 -9.73 7.68
C GLU A 257 -1.61 -8.34 7.21
N GLY A 258 -0.73 -7.58 6.59
CA GLY A 258 -1.07 -6.26 6.02
C GLY A 258 -2.10 -6.36 4.90
N TRP A 259 -2.02 -7.41 4.06
CA TRP A 259 -3.00 -7.66 3.02
C TRP A 259 -4.40 -8.00 3.59
N LEU A 260 -4.46 -8.83 4.64
CA LEU A 260 -5.70 -9.18 5.33
C LEU A 260 -6.38 -7.92 5.89
N ILE A 261 -5.60 -7.02 6.50
CA ILE A 261 -6.10 -5.75 7.00
C ILE A 261 -6.62 -4.89 5.84
N HIS A 262 -5.82 -4.71 4.78
CA HIS A 262 -6.23 -3.94 3.62
C HIS A 262 -7.49 -4.49 2.97
N TYR A 263 -7.58 -5.80 2.77
CA TYR A 263 -8.73 -6.46 2.17
C TYR A 263 -10.01 -6.26 2.97
N ASN A 264 -9.94 -6.46 4.29
CA ASN A 264 -11.12 -6.39 5.15
C ASN A 264 -11.58 -4.97 5.42
N TYR A 265 -10.66 -4.03 5.64
CA TYR A 265 -10.97 -2.73 6.24
C TYR A 265 -10.85 -1.55 5.27
N PHE A 266 -9.98 -1.64 4.25
CA PHE A 266 -9.67 -0.48 3.42
C PHE A 266 -10.01 -0.67 1.94
N ARG A 267 -10.31 -1.90 1.52
CA ARG A 267 -10.62 -2.19 0.12
C ARG A 267 -12.13 -2.27 -0.10
N PRO A 268 -12.73 -1.33 -0.85
CA PRO A 268 -14.14 -1.42 -1.24
C PRO A 268 -14.34 -2.54 -2.27
N HIS A 269 -15.47 -3.24 -2.18
CA HIS A 269 -15.85 -4.33 -3.08
C HIS A 269 -17.09 -3.99 -3.90
N ILE A 270 -17.01 -4.13 -5.22
CA ILE A 270 -18.13 -3.86 -6.13
C ILE A 270 -19.36 -4.69 -5.75
N THR A 271 -19.17 -5.97 -5.46
CA THR A 271 -20.25 -6.89 -5.08
C THR A 271 -20.87 -6.60 -3.70
N LEU A 272 -20.21 -5.81 -2.88
CA LEU A 272 -20.74 -5.27 -1.63
C LEU A 272 -21.26 -3.84 -1.79
N LYS A 273 -21.53 -3.40 -3.03
CA LYS A 273 -22.01 -2.05 -3.37
C LYS A 273 -21.07 -0.94 -2.87
N GLY A 274 -19.77 -1.16 -3.04
CA GLY A 274 -18.72 -0.22 -2.64
C GLY A 274 -18.33 -0.28 -1.17
N LYS A 275 -18.96 -1.12 -0.35
CA LYS A 275 -18.58 -1.32 1.05
C LYS A 275 -17.37 -2.23 1.18
N THR A 276 -16.62 -2.06 2.26
CA THR A 276 -15.59 -3.02 2.69
C THR A 276 -16.24 -4.23 3.36
N PRO A 277 -15.55 -5.38 3.43
CA PRO A 277 -16.03 -6.52 4.23
C PRO A 277 -16.27 -6.18 5.71
N ALA A 278 -15.46 -5.31 6.31
CA ALA A 278 -15.61 -4.84 7.68
C ALA A 278 -16.90 -4.02 7.87
N GLU A 279 -17.20 -3.07 6.99
CA GLU A 279 -18.47 -2.34 7.01
C GLU A 279 -19.66 -3.26 6.81
N LYS A 280 -19.53 -4.30 5.97
CA LYS A 280 -20.57 -5.30 5.77
C LYS A 280 -20.77 -6.20 6.98
N ALA A 281 -19.73 -6.39 7.79
CA ALA A 281 -19.74 -7.13 9.07
C ALA A 281 -20.02 -6.20 10.26
N ASP A 282 -20.60 -5.01 10.04
CA ASP A 282 -20.97 -4.02 11.05
C ASP A 282 -19.81 -3.60 11.97
N VAL A 283 -18.57 -3.70 11.47
CA VAL A 283 -17.39 -3.24 12.19
C VAL A 283 -17.28 -1.72 12.06
N LYS A 284 -17.31 -1.03 13.19
CA LYS A 284 -17.08 0.41 13.27
C LYS A 284 -15.64 0.68 13.68
N LEU A 285 -14.86 1.28 12.80
CA LEU A 285 -13.50 1.71 13.07
C LEU A 285 -13.37 3.23 12.93
N ALA A 286 -12.44 3.80 13.67
CA ALA A 286 -12.08 5.21 13.52
C ALA A 286 -11.05 5.45 12.40
N ILE A 287 -10.71 4.41 11.63
CA ILE A 287 -9.75 4.45 10.52
C ILE A 287 -10.40 3.89 9.26
N ASP A 288 -10.37 4.65 8.17
CA ASP A 288 -10.99 4.29 6.91
C ASP A 288 -9.95 3.91 5.83
N ASP A 289 -8.68 4.29 6.04
CA ASP A 289 -7.60 4.03 5.09
C ASP A 289 -6.20 3.95 5.76
N TRP A 290 -5.18 3.73 4.95
CA TRP A 290 -3.79 3.71 5.42
C TRP A 290 -3.31 5.08 5.90
N LEU A 291 -3.87 6.17 5.41
CA LEU A 291 -3.52 7.52 5.86
C LEU A 291 -3.95 7.75 7.30
N ASP A 292 -5.13 7.27 7.67
CA ASP A 292 -5.63 7.35 9.05
C ASP A 292 -4.78 6.50 10.00
N VAL A 293 -4.34 5.32 9.56
CA VAL A 293 -3.38 4.50 10.33
C VAL A 293 -2.11 5.30 10.62
N VAL A 294 -1.60 6.05 9.64
CA VAL A 294 -0.38 6.86 9.82
C VAL A 294 -0.61 8.08 10.70
N ARG A 295 -1.78 8.72 10.63
CA ARG A 295 -2.11 9.95 11.39
C ARG A 295 -2.21 9.76 12.89
N GLU A 296 -2.70 8.62 13.33
CA GLU A 296 -3.13 8.41 14.71
C GLU A 296 -2.07 8.45 15.85
N PRO A 297 -0.74 8.29 15.66
CA PRO A 297 0.17 8.33 16.81
C PRO A 297 0.25 9.69 17.49
N MET A 298 -0.53 10.67 17.08
CA MET A 298 -0.37 12.06 17.56
C MET A 298 -1.49 12.55 18.48
N GLY A 299 -2.37 11.70 18.98
CA GLY A 299 -3.43 12.14 19.93
C GLY A 299 -4.26 13.29 19.35
N THR A 300 -4.62 13.21 18.07
CA THR A 300 -5.22 14.33 17.37
C THR A 300 -6.72 14.30 17.45
N ALA A 301 -7.28 15.46 17.79
CA ALA A 301 -8.64 15.80 17.48
C ALA A 301 -8.96 15.47 16.01
N LYS A 302 -10.14 14.89 15.76
CA LYS A 302 -10.68 14.66 14.43
C LYS A 302 -10.52 15.93 13.59
N ILE A 303 -9.71 15.87 12.52
CA ILE A 303 -9.73 16.92 11.51
C ILE A 303 -10.93 16.58 10.61
N GLU A 304 -12.02 17.30 10.78
CA GLU A 304 -13.12 17.24 9.84
C GLU A 304 -12.63 17.80 8.51
N VAL A 305 -12.47 16.91 7.55
CA VAL A 305 -12.18 17.28 6.16
C VAL A 305 -13.50 17.75 5.55
N SER A 306 -13.62 19.05 5.28
CA SER A 306 -14.77 19.57 4.53
C SER A 306 -14.71 19.02 3.10
N THR A 307 -15.81 18.43 2.66
CA THR A 307 -15.99 17.84 1.31
C THR A 307 -16.38 18.89 0.26
N GLU A 308 -16.06 20.16 0.43
CA GLU A 308 -16.33 21.15 -0.60
C GLU A 308 -15.37 20.99 -1.80
N PRO A 309 -15.89 20.99 -3.04
CA PRO A 309 -15.05 20.88 -4.23
C PRO A 309 -14.13 22.10 -4.34
N ARG A 310 -12.86 21.85 -4.56
CA ARG A 310 -11.83 22.88 -4.72
C ARG A 310 -12.16 23.79 -5.91
N PRO A 311 -12.13 25.12 -5.76
CA PRO A 311 -12.14 26.00 -6.91
C PRO A 311 -10.87 25.75 -7.74
N ILE A 312 -11.05 25.47 -9.03
CA ILE A 312 -9.96 25.30 -9.98
C ILE A 312 -9.22 26.66 -10.07
N LEU A 313 -8.06 26.75 -9.44
CA LEU A 313 -7.16 27.88 -9.63
C LEU A 313 -6.73 27.91 -11.10
N LYS A 314 -7.27 28.88 -11.86
CA LYS A 314 -6.74 29.21 -13.19
C LYS A 314 -5.32 29.71 -13.01
N LEU A 315 -4.35 28.85 -13.30
CA LEU A 315 -2.95 29.23 -13.41
C LEU A 315 -2.84 30.29 -14.51
N HIS A 316 -2.56 31.53 -14.14
CA HIS A 316 -2.14 32.55 -15.08
C HIS A 316 -0.74 32.16 -15.58
N HIS A 317 -0.70 31.52 -16.75
CA HIS A 317 0.54 31.38 -17.48
C HIS A 317 0.94 32.79 -17.97
N PRO A 318 2.08 33.33 -17.56
CA PRO A 318 2.60 34.55 -18.18
C PRO A 318 2.83 34.26 -19.66
N LYS A 319 2.29 35.10 -20.54
CA LYS A 319 2.55 34.98 -21.98
C LYS A 319 4.06 34.95 -22.21
N PRO A 320 4.60 34.05 -23.05
CA PRO A 320 6.02 34.03 -23.34
C PRO A 320 6.40 35.36 -23.99
N THR A 321 7.25 36.13 -23.33
CA THR A 321 7.91 37.28 -23.91
C THR A 321 8.78 36.77 -25.06
N ARG A 322 8.39 37.17 -26.29
CA ARG A 322 9.14 36.90 -27.52
C ARG A 322 10.45 37.69 -27.44
N THR A 323 11.50 37.12 -26.88
CA THR A 323 12.85 37.57 -27.08
C THR A 323 13.26 37.22 -28.52
N LYS A 324 13.42 38.25 -29.35
CA LYS A 324 14.01 38.09 -30.70
C LYS A 324 15.40 37.50 -30.54
N LEU A 325 15.58 36.25 -30.95
CA LEU A 325 16.90 35.66 -31.14
C LEU A 325 17.59 36.43 -32.29
N PRO A 326 18.88 36.81 -32.15
CA PRO A 326 19.64 37.36 -33.24
C PRO A 326 19.81 36.29 -34.34
N SER A 327 19.56 36.72 -35.58
CA SER A 327 19.68 35.88 -36.78
C SER A 327 21.11 35.40 -36.93
N ALA A 328 21.36 34.12 -36.62
CA ALA A 328 22.62 33.48 -36.97
C ALA A 328 22.65 33.23 -38.49
N ARG A 329 23.62 33.79 -39.18
CA ARG A 329 23.89 33.48 -40.59
C ARG A 329 24.30 32.01 -40.72
N PRO A 330 23.81 31.30 -41.78
CA PRO A 330 24.24 29.92 -42.01
C PRO A 330 25.72 29.88 -42.39
N PRO A 331 26.49 28.87 -41.98
CA PRO A 331 27.88 28.71 -42.33
C PRO A 331 27.99 28.42 -43.82
N GLN A 332 28.85 29.17 -44.51
CA GLN A 332 29.23 28.94 -45.91
C GLN A 332 29.99 27.63 -46.03
N LEU A 333 29.48 26.70 -46.84
CA LEU A 333 30.19 25.50 -47.27
C LEU A 333 31.37 25.90 -48.14
N ARG A 334 32.61 25.67 -47.70
CA ARG A 334 33.78 25.67 -48.53
C ARG A 334 33.78 24.42 -49.40
N LYS A 335 33.76 24.64 -50.72
CA LYS A 335 34.11 23.64 -51.75
C LYS A 335 35.64 23.51 -51.81
N ASN A 336 36.06 22.31 -52.17
CA ASN A 336 37.41 21.79 -52.53
C ASN A 336 37.92 20.88 -51.37
N GLU A 337 38.38 19.64 -51.64
CA GLU A 337 39.15 19.14 -52.75
C GLU A 337 38.94 17.62 -52.93
N PHE A 338 38.96 17.21 -54.16
CA PHE A 338 39.15 15.84 -54.62
C PHE A 338 40.58 15.36 -54.30
N TYR A 339 40.67 14.17 -53.69
CA TYR A 339 41.85 13.31 -53.92
C TYR A 339 41.38 11.86 -54.12
N SER A 340 41.76 11.34 -55.23
CA SER A 340 41.71 10.01 -55.76
C SER A 340 42.72 9.10 -55.04
N GLY A 341 42.33 7.87 -54.74
CA GLY A 341 43.30 6.86 -54.30
C GLY A 341 42.59 5.52 -54.07
N GLY A 342 42.76 4.62 -55.06
CA GLY A 342 42.20 3.31 -55.11
C GLY A 342 42.88 2.30 -54.17
N GLY A 343 42.25 1.16 -53.99
CA GLY A 343 42.94 0.03 -53.38
C GLY A 343 42.03 -1.03 -52.79
N VAL A 344 41.64 -1.98 -53.63
CA VAL A 344 41.63 -3.44 -53.40
C VAL A 344 40.65 -4.05 -52.38
N ALA A 345 39.82 -4.90 -52.93
CA ALA A 345 38.91 -5.83 -52.30
C ALA A 345 39.59 -6.88 -51.40
N SER A 346 38.93 -7.26 -50.32
CA SER A 346 39.10 -8.58 -49.72
C SER A 346 37.76 -9.11 -49.23
N ARG A 347 37.28 -10.10 -49.95
CA ARG A 347 36.17 -10.96 -49.57
C ARG A 347 36.61 -11.87 -48.43
N ARG A 348 35.87 -11.93 -47.33
CA ARG A 348 35.93 -13.10 -46.45
C ARG A 348 34.52 -13.60 -46.15
N HIS A 349 34.37 -14.88 -46.42
CA HIS A 349 33.25 -15.80 -46.21
C HIS A 349 32.63 -15.74 -44.84
N PHE A 350 31.29 -15.67 -44.81
CA PHE A 350 30.47 -16.14 -43.66
C PHE A 350 30.05 -17.58 -43.92
N ARG A 351 30.54 -18.50 -43.09
CA ARG A 351 30.03 -19.83 -42.95
C ARG A 351 28.99 -19.86 -41.82
N GLY A 352 27.87 -20.52 -42.12
CA GLY A 352 26.73 -20.70 -41.22
C GLY A 352 27.04 -21.54 -39.98
N ALA A 353 26.24 -21.32 -38.96
CA ALA A 353 26.12 -22.22 -37.82
C ALA A 353 24.67 -22.57 -37.57
N LYS A 354 24.46 -23.85 -37.45
CA LYS A 354 23.23 -24.63 -37.39
C LYS A 354 22.35 -24.32 -36.19
N ARG A 355 21.03 -24.28 -36.43
CA ARG A 355 19.98 -24.49 -35.43
C ARG A 355 20.12 -25.85 -34.79
N ARG A 356 20.07 -25.93 -33.45
CA ARG A 356 19.69 -27.13 -32.72
C ARG A 356 18.37 -26.88 -31.99
N LYS A 357 17.35 -27.61 -32.43
CA LYS A 357 16.16 -27.98 -31.63
C LYS A 357 16.60 -29.03 -30.63
N LEU A 358 16.11 -28.96 -29.40
CA LEU A 358 15.89 -30.11 -28.51
C LEU A 358 14.90 -29.70 -27.43
N CYS A 359 13.83 -30.40 -27.44
CA CYS A 359 12.93 -31.03 -26.48
C CYS A 359 12.60 -30.24 -25.20
#